data_f31e5b9b55c2907ad798748d6fb0ffb2
#
_entry.id   f31e5b9b55c2907ad798748d6fb0ffb2
#
_cell.length_a   1.000
_cell.length_b   1.000
_cell.length_c   1.000
_cell.angle_alpha   90.00
_cell.angle_beta   90.00
_cell.angle_gamma   90.00
#
_symmetry.space_group_name_H-M   'P 1'
#
loop_
_entity.id
_entity.type
_entity.pdbx_description
1 polymer ?
#
loop_
_entity_poly.entity_id
_entity_poly.type
_entity_poly.pdbx_seq_one_letter_code
_entity_poly.pdbx_strand_id
1 'polypeptide(L)'
;LRCLVGSEMCIRDRVCMFIDWRQLPAATDALQWAGWIWRGTAVWDKGNSRPQKGRFRQQAEYIVWGSNGDMPISRPVPCLPGVFKYGNPQSRIHLTEKPLQLMRDIVKITEPGGHILDPFAGSGTTVLAAVQEGYTATGIEVTDTYAELARDRIRAELEKAA
;
A
#
# COMPACT_ATOMS: atom_id res chain seq x y z
N LEU A 1 14.03 -4.33 -14.08
CA LEU A 1 12.71 -4.68 -14.64
C LEU A 1 12.35 -3.63 -15.69
N ARG A 2 12.56 -3.99 -16.96
CA ARG A 2 12.00 -3.20 -18.06
C ARG A 2 10.48 -3.39 -17.99
N CYS A 3 9.76 -2.37 -17.59
CA CYS A 3 8.37 -2.26 -17.96
C CYS A 3 8.30 -2.44 -19.48
N LEU A 4 7.44 -3.34 -19.95
CA LEU A 4 7.32 -3.61 -21.39
C LEU A 4 7.05 -2.29 -22.11
N VAL A 5 8.02 -1.91 -22.94
CA VAL A 5 7.96 -0.71 -23.78
C VAL A 5 6.72 -0.83 -24.66
N GLY A 6 5.75 0.07 -24.48
CA GLY A 6 4.64 0.20 -25.40
C GLY A 6 3.23 0.24 -24.84
N SER A 7 3.01 0.08 -23.53
CA SER A 7 1.68 0.34 -22.98
C SER A 7 1.62 1.73 -22.34
N GLU A 8 0.65 2.55 -22.75
CA GLU A 8 0.34 3.84 -22.12
C GLU A 8 0.03 3.69 -20.61
N MET A 9 -0.23 2.49 -20.13
CA MET A 9 -0.46 2.16 -18.72
C MET A 9 0.75 2.43 -17.82
N CYS A 10 1.98 2.26 -18.31
CA CYS A 10 3.20 2.53 -17.51
C CYS A 10 3.40 4.00 -17.17
N ILE A 11 2.83 4.92 -17.94
CA ILE A 11 2.97 6.38 -17.73
C ILE A 11 2.08 6.87 -16.57
N ARG A 12 1.10 6.07 -16.12
CA ARG A 12 0.12 6.45 -15.09
C ARG A 12 0.26 5.71 -13.78
N ASP A 13 1.31 4.92 -13.61
CA ASP A 13 1.51 4.11 -12.43
C ASP A 13 1.68 4.94 -11.17
N ARG A 14 1.28 4.38 -10.04
CA ARG A 14 1.45 4.94 -8.71
C ARG A 14 2.23 3.96 -7.85
N VAL A 15 3.05 4.50 -6.98
CA VAL A 15 3.77 3.73 -5.97
C VAL A 15 3.42 4.26 -4.60
N CYS A 16 3.20 3.36 -3.65
CA CYS A 16 3.04 3.64 -2.24
C CYS A 16 3.97 2.72 -1.45
N MET A 17 4.83 3.29 -0.61
CA MET A 17 5.78 2.53 0.20
C MET A 17 5.59 2.88 1.67
N PHE A 18 5.27 1.88 2.50
CA PHE A 18 5.28 2.04 3.95
C PHE A 18 6.71 2.07 4.48
N ILE A 19 7.01 3.07 5.29
CA ILE A 19 8.36 3.28 5.78
C ILE A 19 8.38 3.85 7.22
N ASP A 20 9.38 3.46 7.98
CA ASP A 20 9.70 4.06 9.28
C ASP A 20 10.41 5.41 9.06
N TRP A 21 10.21 6.35 9.98
CA TRP A 21 10.78 7.70 9.89
C TRP A 21 12.30 7.72 9.70
N ARG A 22 13.02 6.72 10.23
CA ARG A 22 14.48 6.62 10.12
C ARG A 22 14.96 6.34 8.71
N GLN A 23 14.14 5.64 7.93
CA GLN A 23 14.45 5.26 6.55
C GLN A 23 13.74 6.18 5.52
N LEU A 24 13.02 7.19 5.99
CA LEU A 24 12.28 8.10 5.11
C LEU A 24 13.19 8.77 4.06
N PRO A 25 14.38 9.33 4.41
CA PRO A 25 15.28 9.91 3.39
C PRO A 25 15.72 8.88 2.34
N ALA A 26 16.13 7.69 2.78
CA ALA A 26 16.59 6.64 1.86
C ALA A 26 15.46 6.16 0.93
N ALA A 27 14.23 6.06 1.43
CA ALA A 27 13.08 5.67 0.61
C ALA A 27 12.72 6.72 -0.44
N THR A 28 12.75 8.01 -0.08
CA THR A 28 12.48 9.10 -1.02
C THR A 28 13.58 9.24 -2.08
N ASP A 29 14.84 9.06 -1.70
CA ASP A 29 15.96 9.07 -2.63
C ASP A 29 15.88 7.87 -3.60
N ALA A 30 15.64 6.66 -3.08
CA ALA A 30 15.52 5.46 -3.90
C ALA A 30 14.37 5.57 -4.92
N LEU A 31 13.24 6.15 -4.51
CA LEU A 31 12.11 6.40 -5.40
C LEU A 31 12.51 7.29 -6.58
N GLN A 32 13.19 8.39 -6.28
CA GLN A 32 13.61 9.36 -7.29
C GLN A 32 14.73 8.82 -8.19
N TRP A 33 15.70 8.08 -7.64
CA TRP A 33 16.74 7.41 -8.42
C TRP A 33 16.18 6.34 -9.36
N ALA A 34 15.06 5.72 -8.99
CA ALA A 34 14.36 4.79 -9.86
C ALA A 34 13.53 5.48 -10.97
N GLY A 35 13.60 6.80 -11.08
CA GLY A 35 12.93 7.59 -12.11
C GLY A 35 11.48 7.96 -11.80
N TRP A 36 11.00 7.71 -10.56
CA TRP A 36 9.68 8.12 -10.13
C TRP A 36 9.66 9.58 -9.67
N ILE A 37 8.53 10.22 -9.84
CA ILE A 37 8.30 11.56 -9.29
C ILE A 37 7.75 11.40 -7.88
N TRP A 38 8.52 11.77 -6.87
CA TRP A 38 8.02 11.82 -5.51
C TRP A 38 6.96 12.91 -5.38
N ARG A 39 5.75 12.55 -4.99
CA ARG A 39 4.59 13.45 -4.89
C ARG A 39 4.29 13.89 -3.47
N GLY A 40 4.72 13.13 -2.48
CA GLY A 40 4.51 13.46 -1.09
C GLY A 40 4.59 12.27 -0.16
N THR A 41 4.18 12.53 1.07
CA THR A 41 4.17 11.53 2.15
C THR A 41 2.84 11.63 2.89
N ALA A 42 2.08 10.54 2.92
CA ALA A 42 0.93 10.40 3.80
C ALA A 42 1.35 9.75 5.11
N VAL A 43 0.51 9.85 6.14
CA VAL A 43 0.78 9.36 7.49
C VAL A 43 -0.28 8.36 7.91
N TRP A 44 0.15 7.20 8.40
CA TRP A 44 -0.71 6.31 9.16
C TRP A 44 -0.48 6.54 10.66
N ASP A 45 -1.47 7.14 11.31
CA ASP A 45 -1.53 7.29 12.76
C ASP A 45 -2.16 6.03 13.38
N LYS A 46 -1.35 5.28 14.12
CA LYS A 46 -1.75 4.04 14.80
C LYS A 46 -2.56 4.28 16.07
N GLY A 47 -2.68 5.55 16.51
CA GLY A 47 -3.43 5.97 17.69
C GLY A 47 -2.80 5.59 19.01
N ASN A 48 -2.19 4.43 19.12
CA ASN A 48 -1.56 3.92 20.31
C ASN A 48 -0.08 3.59 20.07
N SER A 49 0.76 4.13 20.90
CA SER A 49 2.15 3.70 21.05
C SER A 49 2.52 3.75 22.53
N ARG A 50 3.44 2.89 22.92
CA ARG A 50 3.90 2.87 24.31
C ARG A 50 4.50 4.25 24.66
N PRO A 51 3.96 4.98 25.64
CA PRO A 51 4.49 6.29 26.03
C PRO A 51 5.89 6.10 26.63
N GLN A 52 6.79 7.04 26.30
CA GLN A 52 8.13 7.11 26.89
C GLN A 52 8.34 8.53 27.42
N LYS A 53 8.76 8.63 28.67
CA LYS A 53 9.01 9.92 29.33
C LYS A 53 10.09 10.71 28.56
N GLY A 54 9.85 12.00 28.33
CA GLY A 54 10.79 12.90 27.64
C GLY A 54 10.94 12.68 26.15
N ARG A 55 10.00 11.96 25.51
CA ARG A 55 10.02 11.69 24.05
C ARG A 55 8.64 11.89 23.43
N PHE A 56 8.62 12.19 22.14
CA PHE A 56 7.40 12.12 21.35
C PHE A 56 7.01 10.66 21.11
N ARG A 57 5.71 10.38 21.06
CA ARG A 57 5.18 9.04 20.74
C ARG A 57 5.51 8.66 19.30
N GLN A 58 6.05 7.46 19.11
CA GLN A 58 6.32 6.86 17.80
C GLN A 58 5.05 6.17 17.28
N GLN A 59 3.97 6.94 17.10
CA GLN A 59 2.66 6.41 16.71
C GLN A 59 2.38 6.50 15.21
N ALA A 60 3.25 7.15 14.45
CA ALA A 60 3.11 7.32 13.03
C ALA A 60 3.99 6.35 12.24
N GLU A 61 3.46 5.85 11.13
CA GLU A 61 4.19 5.22 10.04
C GLU A 61 3.92 6.03 8.77
N TYR A 62 4.91 6.13 7.91
CA TYR A 62 4.84 7.00 6.74
C TYR A 62 4.56 6.20 5.49
N ILE A 63 3.84 6.81 4.55
CA ILE A 63 3.55 6.27 3.24
C ILE A 63 4.14 7.22 2.22
N VAL A 64 5.36 6.93 1.76
CA VAL A 64 5.96 7.66 0.64
C VAL A 64 5.21 7.26 -0.62
N TRP A 65 4.77 8.26 -1.40
CA TRP A 65 4.05 7.98 -2.62
C TRP A 65 4.55 8.81 -3.80
N GLY A 66 4.42 8.26 -4.98
CA GLY A 66 4.90 8.87 -6.20
C GLY A 66 4.14 8.42 -7.43
N SER A 67 4.48 9.03 -8.56
CA SER A 67 3.94 8.68 -9.86
C SER A 67 5.06 8.44 -10.87
N ASN A 68 4.80 7.54 -11.81
CA ASN A 68 5.56 7.44 -13.04
C ASN A 68 4.89 8.34 -14.08
N GLY A 69 5.48 9.52 -14.35
CA GLY A 69 4.91 10.54 -15.23
C GLY A 69 3.86 11.44 -14.58
N ASP A 70 3.08 12.11 -15.41
CA ASP A 70 2.17 13.17 -15.00
C ASP A 70 0.95 12.67 -14.20
N MET A 71 0.40 13.58 -13.40
CA MET A 71 -0.85 13.38 -12.66
C MET A 71 -1.90 14.41 -13.08
N PRO A 72 -2.62 14.20 -14.17
CA PRO A 72 -3.65 15.12 -14.59
C PRO A 72 -4.80 15.17 -13.57
N ILE A 73 -5.32 16.37 -13.30
CA ILE A 73 -6.43 16.60 -12.34
C ILE A 73 -7.71 15.89 -12.78
N SER A 74 -7.85 15.62 -14.09
CA SER A 74 -9.01 14.94 -14.69
C SER A 74 -9.12 13.45 -14.39
N ARG A 75 -8.18 12.89 -13.59
CA ARG A 75 -8.22 11.46 -13.23
C ARG A 75 -9.49 11.12 -12.45
N PRO A 76 -10.16 10.00 -12.76
CA PRO A 76 -11.39 9.58 -12.09
C PRO A 76 -11.11 8.87 -10.75
N VAL A 77 -10.30 9.50 -9.89
CA VAL A 77 -9.93 8.99 -8.56
C VAL A 77 -10.28 10.01 -7.49
N PRO A 78 -10.68 9.57 -6.29
CA PRO A 78 -11.00 10.48 -5.20
C PRO A 78 -9.74 11.20 -4.68
N CYS A 79 -9.96 12.34 -4.02
CA CYS A 79 -8.93 12.93 -3.17
C CYS A 79 -8.84 12.11 -1.88
N LEU A 80 -7.71 11.47 -1.64
CA LEU A 80 -7.48 10.68 -0.43
C LEU A 80 -6.94 11.55 0.71
N PRO A 81 -7.24 11.20 1.97
CA PRO A 81 -6.69 11.92 3.12
C PRO A 81 -5.16 11.76 3.20
N GLY A 82 -4.47 12.81 3.65
CA GLY A 82 -3.04 12.75 3.93
C GLY A 82 -2.69 12.09 5.27
N VAL A 83 -3.70 11.85 6.13
CA VAL A 83 -3.55 11.20 7.44
C VAL A 83 -4.64 10.15 7.60
N PHE A 84 -4.24 8.91 7.84
CA PHE A 84 -5.10 7.76 8.09
C PHE A 84 -5.04 7.40 9.58
N LYS A 85 -6.19 7.24 10.24
CA LYS A 85 -6.27 6.90 11.66
C LYS A 85 -6.86 5.50 11.82
N TYR A 86 -6.01 4.50 11.90
CA TYR A 86 -6.38 3.09 12.08
C TYR A 86 -5.51 2.46 13.14
N GLY A 87 -6.12 1.86 14.15
CA GLY A 87 -5.40 1.06 15.15
C GLY A 87 -4.70 -0.14 14.52
N ASN A 88 -3.69 -0.64 15.20
CA ASN A 88 -3.07 -1.91 14.79
C ASN A 88 -4.10 -3.05 14.86
N PRO A 89 -4.07 -4.03 13.95
CA PRO A 89 -4.92 -5.21 14.02
C PRO A 89 -4.73 -5.92 15.37
N GLN A 90 -5.84 -6.30 16.02
CA GLN A 90 -5.80 -6.97 17.34
C GLN A 90 -5.40 -8.45 17.21
N SER A 91 -5.85 -9.14 16.18
CA SER A 91 -5.41 -10.49 15.83
C SER A 91 -4.61 -10.43 14.54
N ARG A 92 -3.28 -10.46 14.66
CA ARG A 92 -2.40 -10.43 13.51
C ARG A 92 -2.06 -11.84 13.08
N ILE A 93 -2.19 -12.10 11.80
CA ILE A 93 -1.70 -13.31 11.17
C ILE A 93 -0.20 -13.18 10.89
N HIS A 94 0.25 -11.96 10.59
CA HIS A 94 1.65 -11.61 10.37
C HIS A 94 2.05 -10.42 11.27
N LEU A 95 3.30 -10.43 11.77
CA LEU A 95 3.78 -9.40 12.71
C LEU A 95 3.69 -7.97 12.16
N THR A 96 3.88 -7.82 10.86
CA THR A 96 3.85 -6.52 10.13
C THR A 96 2.55 -6.28 9.39
N GLU A 97 1.50 -7.06 9.64
CA GLU A 97 0.21 -6.93 8.96
C GLU A 97 -0.38 -5.53 9.16
N LYS A 98 -0.75 -4.90 8.05
CA LYS A 98 -1.43 -3.60 8.04
C LYS A 98 -2.94 -3.78 8.26
N PRO A 99 -3.64 -2.81 8.85
CA PRO A 99 -5.09 -2.85 8.94
C PRO A 99 -5.73 -2.96 7.55
N LEU A 100 -6.65 -3.89 7.38
CA LEU A 100 -7.32 -4.10 6.09
C LEU A 100 -8.04 -2.82 5.62
N GLN A 101 -8.70 -2.10 6.53
CA GLN A 101 -9.39 -0.87 6.19
C GLN A 101 -8.44 0.24 5.70
N LEU A 102 -7.23 0.35 6.29
CA LEU A 102 -6.19 1.25 5.81
C LEU A 102 -5.80 0.91 4.36
N MET A 103 -5.59 -0.37 4.07
CA MET A 103 -5.22 -0.81 2.71
C MET A 103 -6.37 -0.59 1.72
N ARG A 104 -7.63 -0.79 2.12
CA ARG A 104 -8.81 -0.49 1.30
C ARG A 104 -8.88 0.99 0.91
N ASP A 105 -8.50 1.89 1.81
CA ASP A 105 -8.47 3.31 1.47
C ASP A 105 -7.29 3.66 0.56
N ILE A 106 -6.11 3.08 0.79
CA ILE A 106 -4.91 3.38 0.00
C ILE A 106 -5.04 2.89 -1.44
N VAL A 107 -5.61 1.69 -1.66
CA VAL A 107 -5.75 1.15 -3.03
C VAL A 107 -6.63 2.01 -3.94
N LYS A 108 -7.49 2.87 -3.38
CA LYS A 108 -8.32 3.82 -4.12
C LYS A 108 -7.54 4.94 -4.82
N ILE A 109 -6.22 5.04 -4.62
CA ILE A 109 -5.34 5.89 -5.43
C ILE A 109 -5.22 5.36 -6.86
N THR A 110 -5.53 4.09 -7.06
CA THR A 110 -5.55 3.41 -8.36
C THR A 110 -6.81 3.80 -9.14
N GLU A 111 -6.68 4.01 -10.44
CA GLU A 111 -7.82 4.31 -11.29
C GLU A 111 -8.77 3.10 -11.41
N PRO A 112 -10.09 3.32 -11.59
CA PRO A 112 -11.02 2.22 -11.81
C PRO A 112 -10.56 1.29 -12.94
N GLY A 113 -10.61 -0.02 -12.70
CA GLY A 113 -10.12 -1.03 -13.63
C GLY A 113 -8.60 -1.22 -13.63
N GLY A 114 -7.86 -0.48 -12.81
CA GLY A 114 -6.42 -0.63 -12.68
C GLY A 114 -6.01 -1.94 -12.00
N HIS A 115 -4.72 -2.25 -12.10
CA HIS A 115 -4.12 -3.44 -11.50
C HIS A 115 -3.16 -3.05 -10.38
N ILE A 116 -3.23 -3.74 -9.25
CA ILE A 116 -2.40 -3.49 -8.07
C ILE A 116 -1.36 -4.61 -7.97
N LEU A 117 -0.09 -4.24 -7.85
CA LEU A 117 1.02 -5.15 -7.61
C LEU A 117 1.57 -4.91 -6.20
N ASP A 118 1.57 -5.94 -5.37
CA ASP A 118 2.28 -5.96 -4.10
C ASP A 118 3.43 -6.98 -4.16
N PRO A 119 4.69 -6.54 -4.33
CA PRO A 119 5.84 -7.43 -4.44
C PRO A 119 6.28 -8.04 -3.10
N PHE A 120 5.63 -7.66 -1.98
CA PHE A 120 5.92 -8.14 -0.63
C PHE A 120 4.61 -8.45 0.11
N ALA A 121 3.76 -9.27 -0.49
CA ALA A 121 2.36 -9.42 -0.13
C ALA A 121 2.12 -9.98 1.29
N GLY A 122 3.08 -10.70 1.86
CA GLY A 122 2.93 -11.32 3.18
C GLY A 122 1.65 -12.17 3.27
N SER A 123 0.78 -11.86 4.22
CA SER A 123 -0.52 -12.51 4.37
C SER A 123 -1.61 -12.01 3.39
N GLY A 124 -1.24 -11.24 2.36
CA GLY A 124 -2.12 -10.83 1.27
C GLY A 124 -3.10 -9.69 1.57
N THR A 125 -2.85 -8.88 2.59
CA THR A 125 -3.78 -7.81 2.99
C THR A 125 -4.03 -6.78 1.88
N THR A 126 -2.99 -6.41 1.12
CA THR A 126 -3.13 -5.50 -0.03
C THR A 126 -3.99 -6.11 -1.13
N VAL A 127 -3.73 -7.38 -1.48
CA VAL A 127 -4.48 -8.09 -2.52
C VAL A 127 -5.94 -8.27 -2.11
N LEU A 128 -6.18 -8.63 -0.85
CA LEU A 128 -7.52 -8.74 -0.29
C LEU A 128 -8.28 -7.40 -0.34
N ALA A 129 -7.61 -6.31 0.06
CA ALA A 129 -8.17 -4.97 -0.01
C ALA A 129 -8.52 -4.57 -1.45
N ALA A 130 -7.63 -4.87 -2.40
CA ALA A 130 -7.85 -4.60 -3.81
C ALA A 130 -9.08 -5.34 -4.35
N VAL A 131 -9.20 -6.62 -4.07
CA VAL A 131 -10.36 -7.44 -4.46
C VAL A 131 -11.66 -6.89 -3.88
N GLN A 132 -11.69 -6.54 -2.61
CA GLN A 132 -12.87 -5.96 -1.95
C GLN A 132 -13.29 -4.61 -2.53
N GLU A 133 -12.35 -3.83 -3.04
CA GLU A 133 -12.62 -2.54 -3.70
C GLU A 133 -12.81 -2.67 -5.23
N GLY A 134 -12.87 -3.90 -5.76
CA GLY A 134 -13.18 -4.16 -7.18
C GLY A 134 -12.01 -4.01 -8.14
N TYR A 135 -10.77 -4.02 -7.63
CA TYR A 135 -9.56 -4.00 -8.46
C TYR A 135 -9.05 -5.42 -8.75
N THR A 136 -8.30 -5.57 -9.83
CA THR A 136 -7.44 -6.74 -10.03
C THR A 136 -6.13 -6.56 -9.26
N ALA A 137 -5.53 -7.66 -8.79
CA ALA A 137 -4.28 -7.56 -8.05
C ALA A 137 -3.38 -8.77 -8.23
N THR A 138 -2.07 -8.54 -8.09
CA THR A 138 -1.05 -9.59 -7.99
C THR A 138 -0.24 -9.37 -6.72
N GLY A 139 -0.15 -10.40 -5.89
CA GLY A 139 0.75 -10.45 -4.75
C GLY A 139 1.93 -11.38 -5.03
N ILE A 140 3.12 -10.97 -4.63
CA ILE A 140 4.32 -11.81 -4.65
C ILE A 140 4.78 -11.97 -3.22
N GLU A 141 4.99 -13.23 -2.81
CA GLU A 141 5.47 -13.57 -1.46
C GLU A 141 6.50 -14.70 -1.59
N VAL A 142 7.65 -14.53 -0.95
CA VAL A 142 8.76 -15.48 -1.01
C VAL A 142 8.55 -16.68 -0.09
N THR A 143 7.76 -16.51 0.97
CA THR A 143 7.51 -17.52 1.99
C THR A 143 6.26 -18.32 1.63
N ASP A 144 6.40 -19.61 1.33
CA ASP A 144 5.28 -20.48 0.93
C ASP A 144 4.13 -20.47 1.94
N THR A 145 4.42 -20.54 3.24
CA THR A 145 3.41 -20.51 4.29
C THR A 145 2.54 -19.24 4.25
N TYR A 146 3.14 -18.07 4.03
CA TYR A 146 2.38 -16.83 3.90
C TYR A 146 1.66 -16.73 2.56
N ALA A 147 2.25 -17.25 1.49
CA ALA A 147 1.60 -17.30 0.19
C ALA A 147 0.34 -18.18 0.21
N GLU A 148 0.39 -19.34 0.85
CA GLU A 148 -0.78 -20.21 1.04
C GLU A 148 -1.86 -19.55 1.88
N LEU A 149 -1.47 -18.96 3.01
CA LEU A 149 -2.39 -18.20 3.87
C LEU A 149 -3.08 -17.07 3.11
N ALA A 150 -2.34 -16.31 2.30
CA ALA A 150 -2.89 -15.25 1.47
C ALA A 150 -3.90 -15.79 0.46
N ARG A 151 -3.60 -16.90 -0.22
CA ARG A 151 -4.51 -17.57 -1.17
C ARG A 151 -5.82 -18.00 -0.50
N ASP A 152 -5.74 -18.59 0.68
CA ASP A 152 -6.92 -19.06 1.40
C ASP A 152 -7.81 -17.89 1.85
N ARG A 153 -7.21 -16.81 2.36
CA ARG A 153 -7.94 -15.58 2.71
C ARG A 153 -8.67 -14.97 1.52
N ILE A 154 -7.99 -14.85 0.39
CA ILE A 154 -8.55 -14.26 -0.83
C ILE A 154 -9.64 -15.15 -1.40
N ARG A 155 -9.45 -16.49 -1.44
CA ARG A 155 -10.46 -17.46 -1.88
C ARG A 155 -11.72 -17.36 -1.05
N ALA A 156 -11.60 -17.38 0.28
CA ALA A 156 -12.74 -17.25 1.19
C ALA A 156 -13.51 -15.93 0.99
N GLU A 157 -12.85 -14.86 0.58
CA GLU A 157 -13.52 -13.59 0.30
C GLU A 157 -14.26 -13.63 -1.05
N LEU A 158 -13.66 -14.21 -2.07
CA LEU A 158 -14.29 -14.38 -3.38
C LEU A 158 -15.54 -15.29 -3.30
N GLU A 159 -15.48 -16.34 -2.50
CA GLU A 159 -16.64 -17.23 -2.26
C GLU A 159 -17.81 -16.53 -1.56
N LYS A 160 -17.55 -15.53 -0.71
CA LYS A 160 -18.62 -14.73 -0.07
C LYS A 160 -19.29 -13.75 -1.03
N ALA A 161 -18.57 -13.33 -2.07
CA ALA A 161 -19.05 -12.35 -3.04
C ALA A 161 -19.77 -12.97 -4.24
N ALA A 162 -19.71 -14.32 -4.38
CA ALA A 162 -20.34 -15.09 -5.43
C ALA A 162 -21.75 -15.54 -5.02
#